data_c3e3b1e0633975af857f2934e8c77113
#
_entry.id   c3e3b1e0633975af857f2934e8c77113
#
_cell.length_a   1.000
_cell.length_b   1.000
_cell.length_c   1.000
_cell.angle_alpha   90.00
_cell.angle_beta   90.00
_cell.angle_gamma   90.00
#
_symmetry.space_group_name_H-M   'P 1'
#
loop_
_entity.id
_entity.type
_entity.pdbx_description
1 polymer ?
#
loop_
_entity_poly.entity_id
_entity_poly.type
_entity_poly.pdbx_seq_one_letter_code
_entity_poly.pdbx_strand_id
1 'polypeptide(L)'
;MDKNNEANKSGWQCIGEIFNQKEDFFEKTLFLQGYDFSSNIYVVVGDYLSLIDAGNDYTAFIELFNLGFKPTDIKKIVLTHTHLDHSIGIIELLRSYPSIIQTGGFELILHKTAPTNLKKIVKEYGCKVTEVIGGEVIKLGDFECEVVYTPGHTQDGICIYHAQTKTVFTGDTVLPDIISGIDKNAGGDLFSYLYGIRSLLKRDIEILLPGHDLPKASQGKELIEKTYEALIREITNSDSKTPLIKLAFQLAERGFLEEAVFCCNKELITNPKDLKSLQLKALCLTDLGQYDEAVKLFDKILQKQSNNLYALIGKGKALLGQKKYNKSLEYFNQALKINPHIKEAQIYKGIALYLSGRQEEAMKIEVFKRSFNNIIIEKGGA
;
A
#
# COMPACT_ATOMS: atom_id res chain seq x y z
N MET A 1 -4.52 55.93 -4.42
CA MET A 1 -3.78 55.75 -3.19
C MET A 1 -4.50 54.74 -2.34
N ASP A 2 -4.28 53.46 -2.63
CA ASP A 2 -4.82 52.37 -1.80
C ASP A 2 -3.65 51.60 -1.19
N LYS A 3 -3.23 52.07 -0.03
CA LYS A 3 -2.31 51.40 0.87
C LYS A 3 -3.16 50.74 1.99
N ASN A 4 -3.86 49.66 1.72
CA ASN A 4 -4.51 48.87 2.78
C ASN A 4 -5.07 47.58 2.20
N ASN A 5 -4.25 46.70 1.63
CA ASN A 5 -4.70 45.34 1.32
C ASN A 5 -3.56 44.28 1.40
N GLU A 6 -2.57 44.54 2.25
CA GLU A 6 -1.56 43.52 2.61
C GLU A 6 -1.75 43.02 4.04
N ALA A 7 -2.96 43.20 4.61
CA ALA A 7 -3.28 42.70 5.93
C ALA A 7 -3.74 41.24 5.84
N ASN A 8 -2.90 40.34 6.34
CA ASN A 8 -3.21 38.95 6.78
C ASN A 8 -3.85 38.03 5.73
N LYS A 9 -3.09 37.59 4.72
CA LYS A 9 -3.39 36.27 4.18
C LYS A 9 -2.93 35.23 5.22
N SER A 10 -3.88 34.58 5.88
CA SER A 10 -3.61 33.37 6.67
C SER A 10 -2.81 32.40 5.81
N GLY A 11 -1.87 31.68 6.39
CA GLY A 11 -1.14 30.59 5.70
C GLY A 11 -2.05 29.44 5.30
N TRP A 12 -3.26 29.35 5.89
CA TRP A 12 -4.26 28.34 5.56
C TRP A 12 -4.89 28.59 4.20
N GLN A 13 -4.96 27.53 3.39
CA GLN A 13 -5.53 27.53 2.05
C GLN A 13 -6.57 26.44 1.92
N CYS A 14 -7.61 26.68 1.12
CA CYS A 14 -8.61 25.65 0.79
C CYS A 14 -8.06 24.72 -0.31
N ILE A 15 -8.14 23.43 -0.12
CA ILE A 15 -7.71 22.43 -1.13
C ILE A 15 -8.51 22.59 -2.43
N GLY A 16 -9.81 22.92 -2.35
CA GLY A 16 -10.64 23.19 -3.52
C GLY A 16 -10.11 24.35 -4.36
N GLU A 17 -9.58 25.40 -3.73
CA GLU A 17 -8.95 26.52 -4.42
C GLU A 17 -7.61 26.14 -5.03
N ILE A 18 -6.75 25.40 -4.29
CA ILE A 18 -5.44 24.93 -4.77
C ILE A 18 -5.61 24.07 -6.01
N PHE A 19 -6.61 23.17 -6.01
CA PHE A 19 -6.84 22.20 -7.10
C PHE A 19 -7.80 22.74 -8.17
N ASN A 20 -8.43 23.88 -7.95
CA ASN A 20 -9.54 24.40 -8.78
C ASN A 20 -10.65 23.34 -8.96
N GLN A 21 -11.04 22.70 -7.87
CA GLN A 21 -12.05 21.64 -7.80
C GLN A 21 -13.14 22.03 -6.80
N LYS A 22 -14.41 21.70 -7.11
CA LYS A 22 -15.60 22.12 -6.35
C LYS A 22 -16.32 20.98 -5.62
N GLU A 23 -15.66 19.85 -5.49
CA GLU A 23 -16.17 18.76 -4.67
C GLU A 23 -16.19 19.18 -3.20
N ASP A 24 -17.29 18.87 -2.51
CA ASP A 24 -17.55 19.27 -1.11
C ASP A 24 -16.39 18.88 -0.17
N PHE A 25 -15.77 17.75 -0.39
CA PHE A 25 -14.60 17.30 0.36
C PHE A 25 -13.43 18.30 0.26
N PHE A 26 -13.14 18.79 -0.94
CA PHE A 26 -12.04 19.73 -1.15
C PHE A 26 -12.36 21.13 -0.68
N GLU A 27 -13.62 21.59 -0.86
CA GLU A 27 -14.06 22.89 -0.36
C GLU A 27 -14.06 22.94 1.18
N LYS A 28 -14.24 21.79 1.85
CA LYS A 28 -14.22 21.64 3.30
C LYS A 28 -12.86 21.19 3.86
N THR A 29 -11.84 21.04 3.02
CA THR A 29 -10.49 20.65 3.47
C THR A 29 -9.55 21.85 3.39
N LEU A 30 -9.08 22.30 4.55
CA LEU A 30 -8.06 23.33 4.68
C LEU A 30 -6.69 22.69 4.77
N PHE A 31 -5.69 23.38 4.25
CA PHE A 31 -4.30 22.97 4.21
C PHE A 31 -3.42 24.10 4.72
N LEU A 32 -2.49 23.78 5.60
CA LEU A 32 -1.37 24.64 5.98
C LEU A 32 -0.08 23.92 5.63
N GLN A 33 0.73 24.55 4.81
CA GLN A 33 2.06 24.05 4.50
C GLN A 33 2.97 24.16 5.73
N GLY A 34 3.62 23.05 6.07
CA GLY A 34 4.63 23.06 7.14
C GLY A 34 5.82 23.93 6.77
N TYR A 35 6.32 24.68 7.75
CA TYR A 35 7.51 25.51 7.62
C TYR A 35 8.66 24.91 8.45
N ASP A 36 9.89 25.04 7.98
CA ASP A 36 11.10 24.44 8.54
C ASP A 36 10.95 22.91 8.74
N PHE A 37 10.92 22.47 9.98
CA PHE A 37 10.79 21.06 10.35
C PHE A 37 9.35 20.65 10.69
N SER A 38 8.34 21.48 10.43
CA SER A 38 6.95 21.12 10.68
C SER A 38 6.37 20.33 9.52
N SER A 39 5.54 19.33 9.83
CA SER A 39 4.70 18.69 8.83
C SER A 39 3.60 19.63 8.35
N ASN A 40 3.04 19.33 7.20
CA ASN A 40 1.77 19.86 6.75
C ASN A 40 0.65 19.50 7.74
N ILE A 41 -0.31 20.40 7.90
CA ILE A 41 -1.51 20.16 8.69
C ILE A 41 -2.72 20.28 7.77
N TYR A 42 -3.65 19.31 7.87
CA TYR A 42 -4.92 19.37 7.18
C TYR A 42 -6.07 19.45 8.17
N VAL A 43 -7.08 20.25 7.85
CA VAL A 43 -8.31 20.37 8.65
C VAL A 43 -9.51 20.08 7.76
N VAL A 44 -10.24 19.02 8.09
CA VAL A 44 -11.53 18.73 7.45
C VAL A 44 -12.63 19.35 8.29
N VAL A 45 -13.35 20.30 7.68
CA VAL A 45 -14.42 21.10 8.31
C VAL A 45 -15.76 20.39 8.10
N GLY A 46 -16.51 20.20 9.16
CA GLY A 46 -17.87 19.67 9.18
C GLY A 46 -18.61 20.21 10.39
N ASP A 47 -19.46 19.41 11.03
CA ASP A 47 -20.08 19.76 12.31
C ASP A 47 -19.03 20.06 13.39
N TYR A 48 -17.82 19.59 13.19
CA TYR A 48 -16.64 19.82 14.02
C TYR A 48 -15.37 19.76 13.15
N LEU A 49 -14.26 20.22 13.72
CA LEU A 49 -12.96 20.15 13.04
C LEU A 49 -12.28 18.79 13.31
N SER A 50 -11.86 18.16 12.21
CA SER A 50 -10.99 16.99 12.23
C SER A 50 -9.62 17.36 11.66
N LEU A 51 -8.56 17.22 12.43
CA LEU A 51 -7.19 17.47 12.00
C LEU A 51 -6.53 16.19 11.54
N ILE A 52 -5.68 16.28 10.54
CA ILE A 52 -4.72 15.25 10.16
C ILE A 52 -3.34 15.87 10.36
N ASP A 53 -2.60 15.27 11.28
CA ASP A 53 -1.39 15.77 11.90
C ASP A 53 -1.58 17.12 12.61
N ALA A 54 -0.60 17.53 13.39
CA ALA A 54 -0.68 18.73 14.22
C ALA A 54 0.56 19.63 14.11
N GLY A 55 1.53 19.22 13.29
CA GLY A 55 2.77 19.95 13.13
C GLY A 55 3.60 20.04 14.41
N ASN A 56 4.58 20.92 14.41
CA ASN A 56 5.41 21.24 15.57
C ASN A 56 5.31 22.70 16.02
N ASP A 57 4.46 23.49 15.36
CA ASP A 57 4.30 24.91 15.64
C ASP A 57 2.84 25.26 15.98
N TYR A 58 2.61 25.71 17.22
CA TYR A 58 1.27 26.09 17.66
C TYR A 58 0.75 27.38 17.00
N THR A 59 1.60 28.16 16.32
CA THR A 59 1.15 29.36 15.57
C THR A 59 0.16 29.01 14.48
N ALA A 60 0.24 27.80 13.92
CA ALA A 60 -0.75 27.24 13.02
C ALA A 60 -2.17 27.29 13.59
N PHE A 61 -2.32 26.99 14.89
CA PHE A 61 -3.63 27.02 15.55
C PHE A 61 -4.12 28.45 15.80
N ILE A 62 -3.20 29.40 16.11
CA ILE A 62 -3.57 30.81 16.21
C ILE A 62 -4.16 31.31 14.88
N GLU A 63 -3.50 30.99 13.77
CA GLU A 63 -3.99 31.36 12.45
C GLU A 63 -5.32 30.70 12.13
N LEU A 64 -5.51 29.43 12.46
CA LEU A 64 -6.78 28.71 12.29
C LEU A 64 -7.92 29.39 13.04
N PHE A 65 -7.67 29.80 14.29
CA PHE A 65 -8.67 30.46 15.11
C PHE A 65 -8.94 31.92 14.65
N ASN A 66 -7.97 32.57 14.02
CA ASN A 66 -8.18 33.87 13.36
C ASN A 66 -9.10 33.77 12.14
N LEU A 67 -9.27 32.58 11.53
CA LEU A 67 -10.28 32.33 10.50
C LEU A 67 -11.71 32.26 11.06
N GLY A 68 -11.88 32.33 12.40
CA GLY A 68 -13.18 32.31 13.07
C GLY A 68 -13.54 31.00 13.74
N PHE A 69 -12.70 29.96 13.63
CA PHE A 69 -12.88 28.72 14.37
C PHE A 69 -12.51 28.88 15.85
N LYS A 70 -13.03 28.00 16.70
CA LYS A 70 -12.70 27.99 18.13
C LYS A 70 -11.88 26.76 18.47
N PRO A 71 -10.99 26.85 19.48
CA PRO A 71 -10.27 25.67 19.97
C PRO A 71 -11.20 24.50 20.32
N THR A 72 -12.40 24.80 20.82
CA THR A 72 -13.42 23.81 21.19
C THR A 72 -14.10 23.13 20.02
N ASP A 73 -13.94 23.63 18.79
CA ASP A 73 -14.48 23.01 17.58
C ASP A 73 -13.65 21.81 17.15
N ILE A 74 -12.39 21.72 17.61
CA ILE A 74 -11.53 20.55 17.36
C ILE A 74 -12.06 19.39 18.20
N LYS A 75 -12.58 18.35 17.53
CA LYS A 75 -13.10 17.14 18.18
C LYS A 75 -12.34 15.89 17.80
N LYS A 76 -11.51 15.95 16.76
CA LYS A 76 -10.73 14.81 16.31
C LYS A 76 -9.36 15.25 15.80
N ILE A 77 -8.33 14.48 16.17
CA ILE A 77 -7.00 14.58 15.58
C ILE A 77 -6.59 13.18 15.18
N VAL A 78 -6.17 13.01 13.94
CA VAL A 78 -5.63 11.76 13.41
C VAL A 78 -4.14 11.97 13.15
N LEU A 79 -3.29 11.18 13.77
CA LEU A 79 -1.86 11.20 13.46
C LEU A 79 -1.55 10.15 12.40
N THR A 80 -0.89 10.60 11.34
CA THR A 80 -0.35 9.68 10.31
C THR A 80 0.77 8.82 10.88
N HIS A 81 1.61 9.40 11.73
CA HIS A 81 2.62 8.74 12.56
C HIS A 81 3.07 9.69 13.68
N THR A 82 3.96 9.24 14.57
CA THR A 82 4.26 9.97 15.80
C THR A 82 5.60 10.69 15.81
N HIS A 83 6.21 11.00 14.69
CA HIS A 83 7.35 11.92 14.66
C HIS A 83 6.96 13.27 15.25
N LEU A 84 7.94 13.95 15.85
CA LEU A 84 7.69 15.18 16.62
C LEU A 84 7.12 16.31 15.75
N ASP A 85 7.56 16.41 14.53
CA ASP A 85 7.10 17.38 13.54
C ASP A 85 5.64 17.17 13.09
N HIS A 86 5.06 15.99 13.33
CA HIS A 86 3.65 15.69 13.13
C HIS A 86 2.82 15.77 14.42
N SER A 87 3.42 15.57 15.59
CA SER A 87 2.68 15.27 16.81
C SER A 87 2.82 16.27 17.95
N ILE A 88 3.91 17.06 18.00
CA ILE A 88 4.18 17.91 19.16
C ILE A 88 3.16 19.05 19.31
N GLY A 89 2.60 19.52 18.19
CA GLY A 89 1.53 20.52 18.18
C GLY A 89 0.31 20.13 19.01
N ILE A 90 0.04 18.82 19.20
CA ILE A 90 -1.02 18.35 20.10
C ILE A 90 -0.78 18.81 21.53
N ILE A 91 0.45 18.68 22.01
CA ILE A 91 0.81 19.05 23.39
C ILE A 91 0.73 20.56 23.57
N GLU A 92 1.20 21.31 22.58
CA GLU A 92 1.13 22.77 22.61
C GLU A 92 -0.33 23.25 22.53
N LEU A 93 -1.18 22.59 21.74
CA LEU A 93 -2.61 22.88 21.67
C LEU A 93 -3.30 22.68 23.03
N LEU A 94 -3.03 21.55 23.70
CA LEU A 94 -3.61 21.25 25.02
C LEU A 94 -3.14 22.21 26.11
N ARG A 95 -1.88 22.62 26.06
CA ARG A 95 -1.31 23.59 27.01
C ARG A 95 -1.83 25.01 26.83
N SER A 96 -1.95 25.43 25.56
CA SER A 96 -2.32 26.81 25.23
C SER A 96 -3.82 27.07 25.30
N TYR A 97 -4.66 26.05 25.15
CA TYR A 97 -6.12 26.19 25.09
C TYR A 97 -6.84 25.26 26.08
N PRO A 98 -6.83 25.57 27.39
CA PRO A 98 -7.51 24.74 28.40
C PRO A 98 -9.02 24.58 28.16
N SER A 99 -9.64 25.47 27.40
CA SER A 99 -11.06 25.37 27.01
C SER A 99 -11.38 24.09 26.27
N ILE A 100 -10.44 23.52 25.53
CA ILE A 100 -10.59 22.21 24.85
C ILE A 100 -10.91 21.14 25.91
N ILE A 101 -10.14 21.10 26.98
CA ILE A 101 -10.28 20.12 28.07
C ILE A 101 -11.61 20.31 28.80
N GLN A 102 -11.98 21.57 29.09
CA GLN A 102 -13.22 21.93 29.76
C GLN A 102 -14.49 21.51 28.99
N THR A 103 -14.39 21.37 27.69
CA THR A 103 -15.49 20.93 26.82
C THR A 103 -15.44 19.46 26.44
N GLY A 104 -14.68 18.64 27.18
CA GLY A 104 -14.59 17.19 27.00
C GLY A 104 -13.46 16.71 26.08
N GLY A 105 -12.54 17.61 25.72
CA GLY A 105 -11.37 17.26 24.91
C GLY A 105 -11.68 16.93 23.44
N PHE A 106 -10.74 16.28 22.81
CA PHE A 106 -10.87 15.70 21.47
C PHE A 106 -10.55 14.20 21.51
N GLU A 107 -10.85 13.51 20.42
CA GLU A 107 -10.44 12.13 20.17
C GLU A 107 -9.13 12.13 19.36
N LEU A 108 -8.04 11.59 19.93
CA LEU A 108 -6.80 11.30 19.23
C LEU A 108 -6.87 9.90 18.63
N ILE A 109 -6.75 9.80 17.29
CA ILE A 109 -6.70 8.55 16.55
C ILE A 109 -5.27 8.35 16.06
N LEU A 110 -4.70 7.18 16.31
CA LEU A 110 -3.35 6.81 15.90
C LEU A 110 -3.22 5.28 15.87
N HIS A 111 -2.18 4.78 15.20
CA HIS A 111 -1.97 3.34 15.14
C HIS A 111 -1.62 2.75 16.51
N LYS A 112 -2.04 1.50 16.76
CA LYS A 112 -1.81 0.82 18.05
C LYS A 112 -0.34 0.70 18.45
N THR A 113 0.58 0.64 17.47
CA THR A 113 2.03 0.57 17.72
C THR A 113 2.68 1.91 18.04
N ALA A 114 1.93 3.01 17.97
CA ALA A 114 2.42 4.33 18.36
C ALA A 114 2.92 4.35 19.81
N PRO A 115 3.96 5.14 20.13
CA PRO A 115 4.55 5.19 21.46
C PRO A 115 3.55 5.45 22.59
N THR A 116 3.68 4.72 23.68
CA THR A 116 2.75 4.79 24.82
C THR A 116 2.82 6.13 25.56
N ASN A 117 3.96 6.83 25.48
CA ASN A 117 4.15 8.10 26.18
C ASN A 117 3.18 9.19 25.69
N LEU A 118 3.06 9.40 24.38
CA LEU A 118 2.12 10.37 23.81
C LEU A 118 0.67 10.01 24.20
N LYS A 119 0.29 8.73 24.07
CA LYS A 119 -1.04 8.24 24.46
C LYS A 119 -1.35 8.54 25.92
N LYS A 120 -0.37 8.34 26.81
CA LYS A 120 -0.50 8.61 28.25
C LYS A 120 -0.71 10.09 28.50
N ILE A 121 0.15 10.95 27.96
CA ILE A 121 0.05 12.41 28.12
C ILE A 121 -1.33 12.91 27.68
N VAL A 122 -1.80 12.52 26.50
CA VAL A 122 -3.09 12.97 25.96
C VAL A 122 -4.26 12.51 26.84
N LYS A 123 -4.19 11.30 27.39
CA LYS A 123 -5.19 10.79 28.36
C LYS A 123 -5.14 11.55 29.68
N GLU A 124 -3.97 11.95 30.17
CA GLU A 124 -3.81 12.75 31.38
C GLU A 124 -4.47 14.13 31.24
N TYR A 125 -4.52 14.69 30.03
CA TYR A 125 -5.30 15.89 29.72
C TYR A 125 -6.81 15.63 29.56
N GLY A 126 -7.29 14.40 29.77
CA GLY A 126 -8.72 14.04 29.68
C GLY A 126 -9.23 13.81 28.27
N CYS A 127 -8.36 13.74 27.27
CA CYS A 127 -8.74 13.44 25.89
C CYS A 127 -8.87 11.93 25.65
N LYS A 128 -9.77 11.55 24.73
CA LYS A 128 -9.93 10.16 24.32
C LYS A 128 -8.78 9.75 23.37
N VAL A 129 -8.28 8.55 23.52
CA VAL A 129 -7.31 7.94 22.60
C VAL A 129 -7.91 6.69 22.00
N THR A 130 -8.03 6.67 20.68
CA THR A 130 -8.52 5.54 19.88
C THR A 130 -7.39 4.94 19.07
N GLU A 131 -7.11 3.67 19.30
CA GLU A 131 -6.08 2.92 18.59
C GLU A 131 -6.68 2.19 17.39
N VAL A 132 -6.04 2.35 16.22
CA VAL A 132 -6.43 1.69 14.97
C VAL A 132 -5.36 0.70 14.53
N ILE A 133 -5.75 -0.25 13.67
CA ILE A 133 -4.84 -1.28 13.13
C ILE A 133 -4.80 -1.30 11.59
N GLY A 134 -5.69 -0.53 10.94
CA GLY A 134 -5.88 -0.50 9.49
C GLY A 134 -7.12 -1.26 9.05
N GLY A 135 -7.85 -0.68 8.10
CA GLY A 135 -9.13 -1.18 7.60
C GLY A 135 -10.36 -0.55 8.29
N GLU A 136 -10.16 0.21 9.37
CA GLU A 136 -11.26 0.94 10.00
C GLU A 136 -11.72 2.10 9.13
N VAL A 137 -13.03 2.40 9.19
CA VAL A 137 -13.61 3.60 8.62
C VAL A 137 -13.81 4.62 9.74
N ILE A 138 -13.22 5.79 9.58
CA ILE A 138 -13.35 6.93 10.50
C ILE A 138 -14.08 8.08 9.81
N LYS A 139 -14.75 8.93 10.59
CA LYS A 139 -15.34 10.16 10.09
C LYS A 139 -14.39 11.33 10.32
N LEU A 140 -14.13 12.10 9.26
CA LEU A 140 -13.44 13.39 9.28
C LEU A 140 -14.46 14.45 8.87
N GLY A 141 -14.92 15.27 9.81
CA GLY A 141 -16.11 16.08 9.57
C GLY A 141 -17.29 15.18 9.17
N ASP A 142 -17.84 15.40 7.98
CA ASP A 142 -18.97 14.65 7.43
C ASP A 142 -18.54 13.46 6.55
N PHE A 143 -17.25 13.29 6.31
CA PHE A 143 -16.71 12.36 5.32
C PHE A 143 -16.20 11.06 5.94
N GLU A 144 -16.51 9.94 5.32
CA GLU A 144 -16.00 8.62 5.69
C GLU A 144 -14.67 8.36 4.99
N CYS A 145 -13.65 8.05 5.79
CA CYS A 145 -12.30 7.77 5.30
C CYS A 145 -11.81 6.44 5.85
N GLU A 146 -11.13 5.66 5.02
CA GLU A 146 -10.50 4.41 5.41
C GLU A 146 -9.12 4.69 6.01
N VAL A 147 -8.83 4.06 7.14
CA VAL A 147 -7.48 3.99 7.70
C VAL A 147 -6.71 2.89 7.00
N VAL A 148 -5.60 3.22 6.37
CA VAL A 148 -4.73 2.26 5.70
C VAL A 148 -3.45 2.13 6.50
N TYR A 149 -3.15 0.94 7.03
CA TYR A 149 -1.88 0.69 7.71
C TYR A 149 -0.72 0.68 6.70
N THR A 150 0.21 1.60 6.86
CA THR A 150 1.35 1.82 5.96
C THR A 150 2.66 1.92 6.74
N PRO A 151 3.06 0.84 7.44
CA PRO A 151 4.33 0.82 8.14
C PRO A 151 5.51 0.92 7.18
N GLY A 152 6.66 1.36 7.67
CA GLY A 152 7.90 1.35 6.90
C GLY A 152 8.79 2.54 7.15
N HIS A 153 8.32 3.77 6.92
CA HIS A 153 8.99 4.97 7.41
C HIS A 153 9.11 4.92 8.95
N THR A 154 7.99 4.65 9.61
CA THR A 154 7.89 4.27 11.02
C THR A 154 7.03 3.00 11.16
N GLN A 155 7.04 2.35 12.34
CA GLN A 155 6.17 1.19 12.58
C GLN A 155 4.68 1.55 12.76
N ASP A 156 4.37 2.78 13.09
CA ASP A 156 3.03 3.28 13.40
C ASP A 156 2.40 4.08 12.24
N GLY A 157 3.05 4.09 11.07
CA GLY A 157 2.59 4.81 9.91
C GLY A 157 1.20 4.36 9.43
N ILE A 158 0.29 5.31 9.23
CA ILE A 158 -1.01 5.13 8.60
C ILE A 158 -1.26 6.20 7.54
N CYS A 159 -1.99 5.84 6.50
CA CYS A 159 -2.55 6.78 5.55
C CYS A 159 -4.07 6.82 5.71
N ILE A 160 -4.69 7.94 5.34
CA ILE A 160 -6.14 8.13 5.42
C ILE A 160 -6.68 8.31 4.01
N TYR A 161 -7.53 7.39 3.57
CA TYR A 161 -8.03 7.32 2.20
C TYR A 161 -9.51 7.68 2.12
N HIS A 162 -9.84 8.68 1.31
CA HIS A 162 -11.21 9.05 0.95
C HIS A 162 -11.53 8.53 -0.45
N ALA A 163 -12.34 7.47 -0.50
CA ALA A 163 -12.56 6.70 -1.73
C ALA A 163 -13.36 7.48 -2.80
N GLN A 164 -14.30 8.34 -2.40
CA GLN A 164 -15.15 9.07 -3.34
C GLN A 164 -14.36 10.05 -4.21
N THR A 165 -13.39 10.75 -3.62
CA THR A 165 -12.50 11.67 -4.34
C THR A 165 -11.16 11.06 -4.71
N LYS A 166 -10.95 9.76 -4.42
CA LYS A 166 -9.69 9.04 -4.68
C LYS A 166 -8.46 9.74 -4.06
N THR A 167 -8.65 10.33 -2.91
CA THR A 167 -7.67 11.16 -2.20
C THR A 167 -7.06 10.40 -1.04
N VAL A 168 -5.76 10.54 -0.84
CA VAL A 168 -5.06 9.95 0.31
C VAL A 168 -4.18 10.99 1.01
N PHE A 169 -4.31 11.08 2.34
CA PHE A 169 -3.35 11.73 3.21
C PHE A 169 -2.26 10.72 3.54
N THR A 170 -1.04 11.00 3.15
CA THR A 170 0.04 10.00 3.21
C THR A 170 0.99 10.17 4.39
N GLY A 171 0.92 11.31 5.12
CA GLY A 171 2.02 11.64 6.00
C GLY A 171 3.34 11.51 5.25
N ASP A 172 4.30 10.83 5.83
CA ASP A 172 5.63 10.61 5.24
C ASP A 172 5.76 9.27 4.51
N THR A 173 4.67 8.54 4.37
CA THR A 173 4.70 7.26 3.61
C THR A 173 5.00 7.49 2.13
N VAL A 174 4.44 8.54 1.52
CA VAL A 174 4.73 8.93 0.13
C VAL A 174 4.86 10.44 0.07
N LEU A 175 6.02 10.91 -0.36
CA LEU A 175 6.32 12.32 -0.58
C LEU A 175 6.51 12.60 -2.09
N PRO A 176 6.10 13.79 -2.58
CA PRO A 176 6.16 14.11 -4.01
C PRO A 176 7.56 14.14 -4.60
N ASP A 177 8.50 14.77 -3.89
CA ASP A 177 9.80 15.12 -4.45
C ASP A 177 10.94 14.22 -3.98
N ILE A 178 10.76 13.51 -2.86
CA ILE A 178 11.76 12.62 -2.27
C ILE A 178 11.15 11.28 -1.88
N ILE A 179 11.98 10.25 -1.76
CA ILE A 179 11.62 9.01 -1.10
C ILE A 179 11.90 9.18 0.39
N SER A 180 10.88 9.02 1.22
CA SER A 180 11.00 9.15 2.66
C SER A 180 11.98 8.11 3.21
N GLY A 181 12.82 8.54 4.15
CA GLY A 181 13.77 7.67 4.83
C GLY A 181 13.09 6.64 5.74
N ILE A 182 13.83 5.63 6.13
CA ILE A 182 13.38 4.61 7.09
C ILE A 182 13.94 4.97 8.46
N ASP A 183 13.06 5.32 9.41
CA ASP A 183 13.49 5.55 10.79
C ASP A 183 13.48 4.24 11.60
N LYS A 184 14.64 3.61 11.70
CA LYS A 184 14.82 2.38 12.47
C LYS A 184 14.57 2.58 13.97
N ASN A 185 14.77 3.78 14.52
CA ASN A 185 14.52 4.08 15.93
C ASN A 185 13.01 4.11 16.22
N ALA A 186 12.21 4.53 15.22
CA ALA A 186 10.75 4.45 15.27
C ALA A 186 10.22 3.10 14.76
N GLY A 187 11.07 2.07 14.63
CA GLY A 187 10.69 0.73 14.22
C GLY A 187 10.38 0.59 12.73
N GLY A 188 10.81 1.56 11.91
CA GLY A 188 10.70 1.48 10.47
C GLY A 188 11.62 0.39 9.87
N ASP A 189 11.17 -0.24 8.80
CA ASP A 189 11.96 -1.22 8.04
C ASP A 189 11.50 -1.33 6.58
N LEU A 190 12.42 -1.79 5.74
CA LEU A 190 12.22 -1.85 4.29
C LEU A 190 11.09 -2.81 3.86
N PHE A 191 10.95 -3.95 4.53
CA PHE A 191 9.93 -4.95 4.16
C PHE A 191 8.53 -4.46 4.54
N SER A 192 8.40 -3.87 5.73
CA SER A 192 7.17 -3.21 6.16
C SER A 192 6.81 -2.07 5.22
N TYR A 193 7.80 -1.32 4.73
CA TYR A 193 7.57 -0.23 3.79
C TYR A 193 7.02 -0.73 2.45
N LEU A 194 7.60 -1.79 1.89
CA LEU A 194 7.06 -2.45 0.70
C LEU A 194 5.59 -2.89 0.91
N TYR A 195 5.29 -3.48 2.08
CA TYR A 195 3.93 -3.85 2.44
C TYR A 195 3.00 -2.64 2.50
N GLY A 196 3.43 -1.55 3.14
CA GLY A 196 2.65 -0.30 3.26
C GLY A 196 2.32 0.29 1.90
N ILE A 197 3.32 0.46 1.03
CA ILE A 197 3.12 0.99 -0.32
C ILE A 197 2.23 0.06 -1.16
N ARG A 198 2.43 -1.26 -1.07
CA ARG A 198 1.58 -2.24 -1.75
C ARG A 198 0.11 -2.15 -1.30
N SER A 199 -0.13 -1.80 -0.03
CA SER A 199 -1.47 -1.58 0.48
C SER A 199 -2.14 -0.36 -0.17
N LEU A 200 -1.39 0.70 -0.45
CA LEU A 200 -1.87 1.87 -1.20
C LEU A 200 -2.16 1.53 -2.67
N LEU A 201 -1.30 0.74 -3.33
CA LEU A 201 -1.47 0.32 -4.73
C LEU A 201 -2.74 -0.51 -5.00
N LYS A 202 -3.37 -1.05 -3.96
CA LYS A 202 -4.67 -1.76 -4.06
C LYS A 202 -5.86 -0.83 -4.13
N ARG A 203 -5.67 0.48 -3.99
CA ARG A 203 -6.70 1.52 -3.99
C ARG A 203 -6.60 2.37 -5.24
N ASP A 204 -7.73 2.93 -5.64
CA ASP A 204 -7.78 3.87 -6.76
C ASP A 204 -7.44 5.28 -6.25
N ILE A 205 -6.15 5.62 -6.26
CA ILE A 205 -5.63 6.87 -5.73
C ILE A 205 -5.20 7.76 -6.89
N GLU A 206 -5.74 8.97 -6.95
CA GLU A 206 -5.39 10.00 -7.93
C GLU A 206 -4.75 11.21 -7.26
N ILE A 207 -5.22 11.57 -6.07
CA ILE A 207 -4.84 12.79 -5.33
C ILE A 207 -4.05 12.43 -4.10
N LEU A 208 -2.95 13.17 -3.87
CA LEU A 208 -2.05 12.94 -2.77
C LEU A 208 -1.91 14.18 -1.90
N LEU A 209 -2.18 14.04 -0.61
CA LEU A 209 -2.04 15.05 0.43
C LEU A 209 -0.92 14.61 1.38
N PRO A 210 0.34 15.04 1.14
CA PRO A 210 1.53 14.54 1.83
C PRO A 210 1.77 15.22 3.17
N GLY A 211 2.62 14.61 4.02
CA GLY A 211 3.09 15.20 5.27
C GLY A 211 4.07 16.36 5.06
N HIS A 212 4.78 16.37 3.95
CA HIS A 212 5.67 17.45 3.52
C HIS A 212 5.45 17.74 2.05
N ASP A 213 5.93 18.88 1.57
CA ASP A 213 5.74 19.39 0.21
C ASP A 213 4.29 19.78 -0.10
N LEU A 214 4.03 20.18 -1.34
CA LEU A 214 2.70 20.63 -1.76
C LEU A 214 1.79 19.46 -2.14
N PRO A 215 0.49 19.58 -1.85
CA PRO A 215 -0.54 18.65 -2.33
C PRO A 215 -0.50 18.46 -3.85
N LYS A 216 -0.79 17.24 -4.31
CA LYS A 216 -0.82 16.89 -5.74
C LYS A 216 -2.24 16.53 -6.17
N ALA A 217 -2.84 17.35 -7.02
CA ALA A 217 -4.20 17.16 -7.58
C ALA A 217 -4.31 16.00 -8.58
N SER A 218 -3.18 15.44 -8.98
CA SER A 218 -3.03 14.31 -9.89
C SER A 218 -1.71 13.62 -9.60
N GLN A 219 -1.41 12.53 -10.31
CA GLN A 219 -0.15 11.78 -10.16
C GLN A 219 -0.03 10.99 -8.84
N GLY A 220 -1.05 10.92 -7.98
CA GLY A 220 -0.97 10.16 -6.72
C GLY A 220 -0.52 8.72 -6.95
N LYS A 221 -1.13 8.04 -7.91
CA LYS A 221 -0.73 6.68 -8.30
C LYS A 221 0.71 6.60 -8.81
N GLU A 222 1.13 7.54 -9.65
CA GLU A 222 2.49 7.58 -10.19
C GLU A 222 3.53 7.76 -9.10
N LEU A 223 3.28 8.63 -8.13
CA LEU A 223 4.16 8.87 -6.98
C LEU A 223 4.27 7.63 -6.07
N ILE A 224 3.15 6.94 -5.82
CA ILE A 224 3.13 5.69 -5.06
C ILE A 224 3.93 4.61 -5.82
N GLU A 225 3.75 4.47 -7.13
CA GLU A 225 4.49 3.52 -7.97
C GLU A 225 5.99 3.85 -8.02
N LYS A 226 6.35 5.13 -8.06
CA LYS A 226 7.76 5.60 -8.02
C LYS A 226 8.41 5.23 -6.69
N THR A 227 7.72 5.47 -5.57
CA THR A 227 8.18 5.07 -4.24
C THR A 227 8.36 3.55 -4.16
N TYR A 228 7.37 2.79 -4.65
CA TYR A 228 7.46 1.32 -4.66
C TYR A 228 8.64 0.79 -5.47
N GLU A 229 8.88 1.36 -6.66
CA GLU A 229 10.02 0.99 -7.49
C GLU A 229 11.35 1.32 -6.80
N ALA A 230 11.45 2.45 -6.12
CA ALA A 230 12.66 2.81 -5.38
C ALA A 230 12.96 1.79 -4.25
N LEU A 231 11.95 1.40 -3.48
CA LEU A 231 12.10 0.37 -2.45
C LEU A 231 12.46 -1.00 -3.02
N ILE A 232 11.89 -1.38 -4.18
CA ILE A 232 12.27 -2.60 -4.90
C ILE A 232 13.75 -2.56 -5.30
N ARG A 233 14.24 -1.43 -5.80
CA ARG A 233 15.66 -1.26 -6.16
C ARG A 233 16.56 -1.35 -4.95
N GLU A 234 16.15 -0.80 -3.83
CA GLU A 234 16.88 -0.91 -2.56
C GLU A 234 16.98 -2.37 -2.09
N ILE A 235 15.86 -3.12 -2.05
CA ILE A 235 15.86 -4.53 -1.61
C ILE A 235 16.65 -5.45 -2.54
N THR A 236 16.75 -5.10 -3.82
CA THR A 236 17.55 -5.85 -4.81
C THR A 236 18.98 -5.35 -4.94
N ASN A 237 19.36 -4.30 -4.20
CA ASN A 237 20.63 -3.60 -4.31
C ASN A 237 20.97 -3.24 -5.77
N SER A 238 20.02 -2.64 -6.45
CA SER A 238 20.08 -2.35 -7.88
C SER A 238 19.98 -0.86 -8.17
N ASP A 239 20.67 -0.41 -9.19
CA ASP A 239 20.64 0.98 -9.65
C ASP A 239 19.44 1.28 -10.57
N SER A 240 19.27 2.55 -10.92
CA SER A 240 18.21 3.01 -11.81
C SER A 240 18.33 2.48 -13.25
N LYS A 241 19.50 2.01 -13.67
CA LYS A 241 19.76 1.49 -15.01
C LYS A 241 19.45 0.00 -15.13
N THR A 242 19.29 -0.71 -14.01
CA THR A 242 18.98 -2.13 -14.01
C THR A 242 17.59 -2.36 -14.61
N PRO A 243 17.45 -3.18 -15.68
CA PRO A 243 16.17 -3.46 -16.32
C PRO A 243 15.17 -4.09 -15.35
N LEU A 244 13.90 -3.65 -15.38
CA LEU A 244 12.84 -4.15 -14.49
C LEU A 244 12.63 -5.65 -14.59
N ILE A 245 12.76 -6.23 -15.77
CA ILE A 245 12.66 -7.70 -15.93
C ILE A 245 13.74 -8.45 -15.16
N LYS A 246 14.96 -7.89 -15.04
CA LYS A 246 16.01 -8.50 -14.22
C LYS A 246 15.64 -8.46 -12.74
N LEU A 247 15.10 -7.33 -12.26
CA LEU A 247 14.59 -7.20 -10.89
C LEU A 247 13.47 -8.21 -10.65
N ALA A 248 12.54 -8.35 -11.60
CA ALA A 248 11.43 -9.29 -11.49
C ALA A 248 11.90 -10.74 -11.27
N PHE A 249 12.94 -11.19 -11.99
CA PHE A 249 13.51 -12.52 -11.76
C PHE A 249 14.14 -12.66 -10.38
N GLN A 250 14.96 -11.69 -9.95
CA GLN A 250 15.58 -11.69 -8.63
C GLN A 250 14.55 -11.72 -7.49
N LEU A 251 13.47 -10.96 -7.66
CA LEU A 251 12.36 -10.89 -6.69
C LEU A 251 11.61 -12.21 -6.62
N ALA A 252 11.26 -12.78 -7.78
CA ALA A 252 10.56 -14.07 -7.85
C ALA A 252 11.36 -15.21 -7.21
N GLU A 253 12.67 -15.26 -7.44
CA GLU A 253 13.58 -16.26 -6.82
C GLU A 253 13.64 -16.13 -5.29
N ARG A 254 13.43 -14.92 -4.76
CA ARG A 254 13.39 -14.63 -3.32
C ARG A 254 11.99 -14.70 -2.72
N GLY A 255 10.95 -15.02 -3.50
CA GLY A 255 9.58 -15.14 -3.05
C GLY A 255 8.79 -13.82 -2.98
N PHE A 256 9.36 -12.70 -3.47
CA PHE A 256 8.67 -11.41 -3.59
C PHE A 256 7.82 -11.36 -4.87
N LEU A 257 6.74 -12.14 -4.86
CA LEU A 257 5.98 -12.42 -6.07
C LEU A 257 5.16 -11.22 -6.54
N GLU A 258 4.57 -10.45 -5.63
CA GLU A 258 3.82 -9.25 -5.98
C GLU A 258 4.73 -8.16 -6.58
N GLU A 259 5.93 -7.98 -6.03
CA GLU A 259 6.93 -7.07 -6.53
C GLU A 259 7.44 -7.50 -7.92
N ALA A 260 7.62 -8.81 -8.12
CA ALA A 260 7.96 -9.37 -9.43
C ALA A 260 6.87 -9.10 -10.46
N VAL A 261 5.59 -9.28 -10.08
CA VAL A 261 4.44 -8.95 -10.93
C VAL A 261 4.41 -7.46 -11.26
N PHE A 262 4.66 -6.59 -10.29
CA PHE A 262 4.74 -5.15 -10.52
C PHE A 262 5.81 -4.79 -11.56
N CYS A 263 7.02 -5.32 -11.41
CA CYS A 263 8.11 -5.09 -12.38
C CYS A 263 7.74 -5.61 -13.78
N CYS A 264 7.12 -6.80 -13.87
CA CYS A 264 6.64 -7.33 -15.14
C CYS A 264 5.55 -6.44 -15.77
N ASN A 265 4.63 -5.89 -14.96
CA ASN A 265 3.59 -4.98 -15.45
C ASN A 265 4.19 -3.71 -16.06
N LYS A 266 5.16 -3.10 -15.38
CA LYS A 266 5.87 -1.91 -15.88
C LYS A 266 6.62 -2.21 -17.18
N GLU A 267 7.30 -3.34 -17.30
CA GLU A 267 7.95 -3.76 -18.53
C GLU A 267 6.95 -3.96 -19.67
N LEU A 268 5.79 -4.56 -19.37
CA LEU A 268 4.75 -4.83 -20.37
C LEU A 268 3.98 -3.57 -20.84
N ILE A 269 4.08 -2.45 -20.14
CA ILE A 269 3.59 -1.15 -20.61
C ILE A 269 4.41 -0.70 -21.82
N THR A 270 5.73 -0.80 -21.72
CA THR A 270 6.66 -0.38 -22.80
C THR A 270 6.79 -1.45 -23.88
N ASN A 271 6.77 -2.72 -23.50
CA ASN A 271 6.89 -3.86 -24.41
C ASN A 271 5.79 -4.91 -24.19
N PRO A 272 4.55 -4.68 -24.69
CA PRO A 272 3.39 -5.55 -24.42
C PRO A 272 3.52 -6.98 -24.97
N LYS A 273 4.57 -7.24 -25.76
CA LYS A 273 4.81 -8.55 -26.40
C LYS A 273 5.99 -9.29 -25.82
N ASP A 274 6.64 -8.74 -24.79
CA ASP A 274 7.79 -9.42 -24.17
C ASP A 274 7.38 -10.74 -23.51
N LEU A 275 7.84 -11.83 -24.12
CA LEU A 275 7.49 -13.18 -23.67
C LEU A 275 8.05 -13.51 -22.29
N LYS A 276 9.24 -13.00 -21.95
CA LYS A 276 9.86 -13.26 -20.64
C LYS A 276 9.01 -12.66 -19.51
N SER A 277 8.60 -11.40 -19.68
CA SER A 277 7.74 -10.71 -18.71
C SER A 277 6.37 -11.37 -18.60
N LEU A 278 5.76 -11.76 -19.76
CA LEU A 278 4.49 -12.48 -19.77
C LEU A 278 4.57 -13.84 -19.05
N GLN A 279 5.64 -14.61 -19.29
CA GLN A 279 5.87 -15.91 -18.65
C GLN A 279 6.09 -15.77 -17.15
N LEU A 280 7.00 -14.88 -16.74
CA LEU A 280 7.32 -14.68 -15.33
C LEU A 280 6.09 -14.16 -14.57
N LYS A 281 5.38 -13.16 -15.13
CA LYS A 281 4.13 -12.67 -14.55
C LYS A 281 3.13 -13.81 -14.34
N ALA A 282 2.89 -14.63 -15.37
CA ALA A 282 1.94 -15.72 -15.29
C ALA A 282 2.32 -16.79 -14.26
N LEU A 283 3.62 -17.08 -14.10
CA LEU A 283 4.11 -18.00 -13.07
C LEU A 283 3.91 -17.41 -11.67
N CYS A 284 4.32 -16.16 -11.44
CA CYS A 284 4.12 -15.48 -10.16
C CYS A 284 2.63 -15.41 -9.77
N LEU A 285 1.74 -15.10 -10.72
CA LEU A 285 0.30 -15.09 -10.50
C LEU A 285 -0.25 -16.47 -10.14
N THR A 286 0.30 -17.54 -10.74
CA THR A 286 -0.07 -18.91 -10.39
C THR A 286 0.29 -19.22 -8.95
N ASP A 287 1.50 -18.85 -8.52
CA ASP A 287 1.98 -19.10 -7.16
C ASP A 287 1.28 -18.19 -6.12
N LEU A 288 0.79 -17.01 -6.53
CA LEU A 288 -0.08 -16.12 -5.74
C LEU A 288 -1.55 -16.60 -5.68
N GLY A 289 -1.91 -17.68 -6.38
CA GLY A 289 -3.29 -18.18 -6.44
C GLY A 289 -4.22 -17.40 -7.38
N GLN A 290 -3.69 -16.46 -8.16
CA GLN A 290 -4.44 -15.65 -9.13
C GLN A 290 -4.59 -16.40 -10.47
N TYR A 291 -5.20 -17.58 -10.41
CA TYR A 291 -5.21 -18.56 -11.49
C TYR A 291 -5.92 -18.09 -12.75
N ASP A 292 -7.00 -17.30 -12.63
CA ASP A 292 -7.77 -16.84 -13.80
C ASP A 292 -6.95 -15.89 -14.69
N GLU A 293 -6.20 -14.98 -14.08
CA GLU A 293 -5.30 -14.08 -14.82
C GLU A 293 -4.12 -14.85 -15.40
N ALA A 294 -3.53 -15.74 -14.60
CA ALA A 294 -2.44 -16.60 -15.06
C ALA A 294 -2.82 -17.41 -16.31
N VAL A 295 -3.98 -18.07 -16.31
CA VAL A 295 -4.49 -18.85 -17.46
C VAL A 295 -4.61 -17.98 -18.70
N LYS A 296 -5.18 -16.75 -18.58
CA LYS A 296 -5.30 -15.81 -19.71
C LYS A 296 -3.94 -15.42 -20.31
N LEU A 297 -2.92 -15.25 -19.45
CA LEU A 297 -1.58 -14.93 -19.92
C LEU A 297 -0.91 -16.13 -20.62
N PHE A 298 -1.03 -17.34 -20.07
CA PHE A 298 -0.54 -18.54 -20.71
C PHE A 298 -1.24 -18.79 -22.06
N ASP A 299 -2.54 -18.50 -22.18
CA ASP A 299 -3.25 -18.56 -23.45
C ASP A 299 -2.66 -17.62 -24.51
N LYS A 300 -2.36 -16.37 -24.13
CA LYS A 300 -1.69 -15.40 -25.02
C LYS A 300 -0.31 -15.91 -25.49
N ILE A 301 0.44 -16.58 -24.60
CA ILE A 301 1.75 -17.15 -24.93
C ILE A 301 1.56 -18.32 -25.91
N LEU A 302 0.64 -19.24 -25.61
CA LEU A 302 0.38 -20.45 -26.42
C LEU A 302 -0.21 -20.14 -27.80
N GLN A 303 -0.97 -19.04 -27.93
CA GLN A 303 -1.41 -18.53 -29.23
C GLN A 303 -0.26 -18.17 -30.18
N LYS A 304 0.86 -17.66 -29.59
CA LYS A 304 2.05 -17.29 -30.36
C LYS A 304 3.03 -18.47 -30.52
N GLN A 305 3.13 -19.29 -29.51
CA GLN A 305 4.07 -20.41 -29.40
C GLN A 305 3.36 -21.62 -28.81
N SER A 306 2.62 -22.35 -29.64
CA SER A 306 1.79 -23.50 -29.22
C SER A 306 2.58 -24.58 -28.47
N ASN A 307 3.89 -24.72 -28.75
CA ASN A 307 4.78 -25.69 -28.15
C ASN A 307 5.64 -25.14 -27.02
N ASN A 308 5.28 -23.98 -26.47
CA ASN A 308 6.05 -23.40 -25.36
C ASN A 308 5.85 -24.24 -24.09
N LEU A 309 6.87 -25.00 -23.71
CA LEU A 309 6.83 -25.93 -22.58
C LEU A 309 6.51 -25.25 -21.26
N TYR A 310 7.09 -24.07 -20.99
CA TYR A 310 6.84 -23.32 -19.76
C TYR A 310 5.38 -22.88 -19.67
N ALA A 311 4.80 -22.43 -20.78
CA ALA A 311 3.40 -22.02 -20.81
C ALA A 311 2.44 -23.21 -20.69
N LEU A 312 2.75 -24.36 -21.29
CA LEU A 312 1.95 -25.58 -21.13
C LEU A 312 1.95 -26.06 -19.69
N ILE A 313 3.12 -26.16 -19.05
CA ILE A 313 3.24 -26.59 -17.65
C ILE A 313 2.60 -25.58 -16.73
N GLY A 314 2.89 -24.29 -16.90
CA GLY A 314 2.34 -23.22 -16.08
C GLY A 314 0.80 -23.15 -16.16
N LYS A 315 0.22 -23.28 -17.35
CA LYS A 315 -1.23 -23.33 -17.52
C LYS A 315 -1.83 -24.57 -16.88
N GLY A 316 -1.16 -25.73 -17.02
CA GLY A 316 -1.53 -26.95 -16.30
C GLY A 316 -1.56 -26.74 -14.78
N LYS A 317 -0.55 -26.08 -14.21
CA LYS A 317 -0.47 -25.74 -12.76
C LYS A 317 -1.62 -24.80 -12.36
N ALA A 318 -1.86 -23.74 -13.11
CA ALA A 318 -2.95 -22.81 -12.84
C ALA A 318 -4.32 -23.49 -12.86
N LEU A 319 -4.59 -24.35 -13.84
CA LEU A 319 -5.82 -25.15 -13.93
C LEU A 319 -5.93 -26.17 -12.79
N LEU A 320 -4.82 -26.74 -12.35
CA LEU A 320 -4.76 -27.62 -11.18
C LEU A 320 -5.17 -26.86 -9.91
N GLY A 321 -4.66 -25.63 -9.71
CA GLY A 321 -5.06 -24.75 -8.63
C GLY A 321 -6.56 -24.39 -8.66
N GLN A 322 -7.15 -24.25 -9.86
CA GLN A 322 -8.60 -24.11 -10.06
C GLN A 322 -9.38 -25.40 -9.82
N LYS A 323 -8.74 -26.50 -9.45
CA LYS A 323 -9.34 -27.85 -9.32
C LYS A 323 -9.92 -28.41 -10.64
N LYS A 324 -9.49 -27.88 -11.79
CA LYS A 324 -9.89 -28.34 -13.13
C LYS A 324 -8.97 -29.46 -13.60
N TYR A 325 -8.94 -30.56 -12.87
CA TYR A 325 -7.95 -31.64 -12.99
C TYR A 325 -7.86 -32.22 -14.42
N ASN A 326 -8.99 -32.56 -15.03
CA ASN A 326 -8.99 -33.13 -16.38
C ASN A 326 -8.41 -32.16 -17.42
N LYS A 327 -8.75 -30.87 -17.34
CA LYS A 327 -8.16 -29.85 -18.21
C LYS A 327 -6.66 -29.69 -17.97
N SER A 328 -6.21 -29.72 -16.72
CA SER A 328 -4.78 -29.63 -16.40
C SER A 328 -3.99 -30.81 -16.99
N LEU A 329 -4.56 -32.02 -16.96
CA LEU A 329 -3.96 -33.21 -17.55
C LEU A 329 -3.72 -33.07 -19.04
N GLU A 330 -4.61 -32.40 -19.80
CA GLU A 330 -4.43 -32.13 -21.22
C GLU A 330 -3.13 -31.38 -21.50
N TYR A 331 -2.85 -30.34 -20.71
CA TYR A 331 -1.65 -29.52 -20.87
C TYR A 331 -0.37 -30.22 -20.42
N PHE A 332 -0.41 -30.98 -19.33
CA PHE A 332 0.74 -31.80 -18.94
C PHE A 332 1.02 -32.89 -19.97
N ASN A 333 0.01 -33.50 -20.54
CA ASN A 333 0.21 -34.48 -21.61
C ASN A 333 0.78 -33.85 -22.89
N GLN A 334 0.37 -32.63 -23.25
CA GLN A 334 0.96 -31.89 -24.37
C GLN A 334 2.44 -31.59 -24.10
N ALA A 335 2.79 -31.10 -22.89
CA ALA A 335 4.17 -30.84 -22.52
C ALA A 335 5.03 -32.11 -22.57
N LEU A 336 4.51 -33.24 -22.07
CA LEU A 336 5.20 -34.54 -22.09
C LEU A 336 5.31 -35.19 -23.46
N LYS A 337 4.41 -34.85 -24.43
CA LYS A 337 4.58 -35.22 -25.82
C LYS A 337 5.78 -34.53 -26.49
N ILE A 338 6.05 -33.27 -26.09
CA ILE A 338 7.19 -32.52 -26.61
C ILE A 338 8.50 -32.98 -25.95
N ASN A 339 8.49 -33.13 -24.64
CA ASN A 339 9.63 -33.66 -23.90
C ASN A 339 9.17 -34.59 -22.75
N PRO A 340 9.26 -35.92 -22.97
CA PRO A 340 8.81 -36.91 -21.98
C PRO A 340 9.57 -36.88 -20.63
N HIS A 341 10.78 -36.31 -20.61
CA HIS A 341 11.67 -36.36 -19.47
C HIS A 341 11.53 -35.18 -18.49
N ILE A 342 10.58 -34.28 -18.72
CA ILE A 342 10.36 -33.14 -17.83
C ILE A 342 9.74 -33.63 -16.52
N LYS A 343 10.58 -33.73 -15.47
CA LYS A 343 10.18 -34.21 -14.13
C LYS A 343 9.02 -33.40 -13.57
N GLU A 344 9.07 -32.07 -13.71
CA GLU A 344 8.01 -31.17 -13.22
C GLU A 344 6.64 -31.52 -13.81
N ALA A 345 6.54 -31.68 -15.14
CA ALA A 345 5.30 -32.06 -15.80
C ALA A 345 4.79 -33.45 -15.37
N GLN A 346 5.72 -34.41 -15.17
CA GLN A 346 5.37 -35.73 -14.66
C GLN A 346 4.81 -35.68 -13.24
N ILE A 347 5.41 -34.88 -12.34
CA ILE A 347 4.96 -34.71 -10.96
C ILE A 347 3.56 -34.07 -10.93
N TYR A 348 3.36 -32.94 -11.64
CA TYR A 348 2.06 -32.28 -11.66
C TYR A 348 0.97 -33.11 -12.37
N LYS A 349 1.32 -33.91 -13.38
CA LYS A 349 0.41 -34.89 -13.96
C LYS A 349 -0.01 -35.92 -12.90
N GLY A 350 0.94 -36.44 -12.13
CA GLY A 350 0.66 -37.36 -11.02
C GLY A 350 -0.28 -36.73 -9.97
N ILE A 351 -0.01 -35.47 -9.57
CA ILE A 351 -0.87 -34.74 -8.64
C ILE A 351 -2.29 -34.59 -9.20
N ALA A 352 -2.42 -34.21 -10.47
CA ALA A 352 -3.73 -34.03 -11.12
C ALA A 352 -4.51 -35.37 -11.20
N LEU A 353 -3.85 -36.47 -11.54
CA LEU A 353 -4.44 -37.80 -11.52
C LEU A 353 -4.88 -38.20 -10.12
N TYR A 354 -4.03 -38.04 -9.14
CA TYR A 354 -4.31 -38.38 -7.74
C TYR A 354 -5.53 -37.61 -7.20
N LEU A 355 -5.57 -36.30 -7.40
CA LEU A 355 -6.65 -35.42 -6.96
C LEU A 355 -7.97 -35.63 -7.75
N SER A 356 -7.89 -36.19 -8.97
CA SER A 356 -9.07 -36.57 -9.76
C SER A 356 -9.62 -37.96 -9.43
N GLY A 357 -9.06 -38.66 -8.43
CA GLY A 357 -9.49 -40.01 -8.03
C GLY A 357 -8.81 -41.14 -8.80
N ARG A 358 -7.90 -40.83 -9.73
CA ARG A 358 -7.16 -41.82 -10.57
C ARG A 358 -5.83 -42.19 -9.92
N GLN A 359 -5.88 -42.64 -8.66
CA GLN A 359 -4.71 -42.86 -7.82
C GLN A 359 -3.78 -43.96 -8.36
N GLU A 360 -4.33 -45.05 -8.89
CA GLU A 360 -3.53 -46.12 -9.47
C GLU A 360 -2.69 -45.66 -10.67
N GLU A 361 -3.26 -44.78 -11.50
CA GLU A 361 -2.55 -44.21 -12.63
C GLU A 361 -1.45 -43.22 -12.18
N ALA A 362 -1.75 -42.43 -11.16
CA ALA A 362 -0.77 -41.54 -10.57
C ALA A 362 0.45 -42.31 -10.04
N MET A 363 0.25 -43.42 -9.35
CA MET A 363 1.32 -44.26 -8.78
C MET A 363 2.15 -45.02 -9.82
N LYS A 364 1.70 -45.08 -11.07
CA LYS A 364 2.52 -45.61 -12.17
C LYS A 364 3.55 -44.60 -12.67
N ILE A 365 3.42 -43.31 -12.30
CA ILE A 365 4.42 -42.28 -12.62
C ILE A 365 5.51 -42.31 -11.57
N GLU A 366 6.67 -42.93 -11.91
CA GLU A 366 7.72 -43.20 -10.96
C GLU A 366 8.25 -41.96 -10.22
N VAL A 367 8.38 -40.83 -10.94
CA VAL A 367 8.85 -39.56 -10.36
C VAL A 367 7.84 -39.00 -9.34
N PHE A 368 6.55 -39.09 -9.64
CA PHE A 368 5.49 -38.71 -8.72
C PHE A 368 5.46 -39.61 -7.49
N LYS A 369 5.53 -40.92 -7.67
CA LYS A 369 5.53 -41.92 -6.60
C LYS A 369 6.65 -41.66 -5.59
N ARG A 370 7.89 -41.40 -6.09
CA ARG A 370 9.00 -41.04 -5.21
C ARG A 370 8.78 -39.76 -4.44
N SER A 371 8.32 -38.70 -5.10
CA SER A 371 8.01 -37.43 -4.44
C SER A 371 6.88 -37.56 -3.40
N PHE A 372 5.86 -38.33 -3.72
CA PHE A 372 4.73 -38.60 -2.82
C PHE A 372 5.15 -39.36 -1.57
N ASN A 373 5.97 -40.42 -1.70
CA ASN A 373 6.47 -41.18 -0.58
C ASN A 373 7.37 -40.35 0.35
N ASN A 374 8.20 -39.47 -0.19
CA ASN A 374 9.05 -38.58 0.63
C ASN A 374 8.19 -37.64 1.49
N ILE A 375 7.12 -37.07 0.96
CA ILE A 375 6.21 -36.20 1.72
C ILE A 375 5.51 -36.96 2.86
N ILE A 376 5.15 -38.22 2.65
CA ILE A 376 4.52 -39.07 3.69
C ILE A 376 5.49 -39.38 4.81
N ILE A 377 6.76 -39.69 4.46
CA ILE A 377 7.82 -40.02 5.44
C ILE A 377 8.13 -38.79 6.31
N GLU A 378 8.26 -37.59 5.70
CA GLU A 378 8.52 -36.35 6.44
C GLU A 378 7.37 -35.94 7.38
N LYS A 379 6.12 -36.21 7.02
CA LYS A 379 4.94 -35.89 7.85
C LYS A 379 4.51 -37.01 8.82
N GLY A 380 4.98 -38.23 8.61
CA GLY A 380 4.65 -39.39 9.46
C GLY A 380 5.68 -39.69 10.54
N GLY A 381 6.77 -38.89 10.60
CA GLY A 381 7.83 -39.01 11.58
C GLY A 381 7.82 -37.95 12.69
N ALA A 382 6.69 -37.24 12.90
CA ALA A 382 6.52 -36.27 13.98
C ALA A 382 5.51 -36.76 15.02
#